data_6dfa76d5204752883ebb3e9d933d2dd3
#
_entry.id   6dfa76d5204752883ebb3e9d933d2dd3
#
_cell.length_a   1.000
_cell.length_b   1.000
_cell.length_c   1.000
_cell.angle_alpha   90.00
_cell.angle_beta   90.00
_cell.angle_gamma   90.00
#
_symmetry.space_group_name_H-M   'P 1'
#
loop_
_entity.id
_entity.type
_entity.pdbx_description
1 polymer ?
#
loop_
_entity_poly.entity_id
_entity_poly.type
_entity_poly.pdbx_seq_one_letter_code
_entity_poly.pdbx_strand_id
1 'polypeptide(L)'
;MKQFRINLLKVAITLSLLLICIPIFPQKHFSLKSPDEKLEVKIEVAQTITYSIAHQGDIVLNPSTIAMEIEGGKHFGINAKVTKEKRNKINQTITSPYYKKDKIEDTCNELVISFREGFHLVFRAYDDGVAYRFISSRKQDFIVKNEIAEFNVGATNRAYIPYVKTEQKSKTGQLFNSFENTYANTSVNQWEGERLAFLPLLVETTNNKKLVITEADLENYPGMFLENADKDATLKSFFAPYPKTMKQGGHNMLQELVTERKDYIAECRAKTLFPWRI
;
A
#
# COMPACT_ATOMS: atom_id res chain seq x y z
N MET A 1 -35.16 -25.95 -45.28
CA MET A 1 -35.21 -25.99 -43.80
C MET A 1 -34.05 -26.73 -43.13
N LYS A 2 -33.59 -27.89 -43.60
CA LYS A 2 -32.42 -28.58 -42.98
C LYS A 2 -31.13 -27.82 -43.07
N GLN A 3 -30.83 -27.18 -44.22
CA GLN A 3 -29.57 -26.40 -44.43
C GLN A 3 -29.50 -25.17 -43.53
N PHE A 4 -30.63 -24.50 -43.30
CA PHE A 4 -30.70 -23.33 -42.42
C PHE A 4 -30.44 -23.68 -40.93
N ARG A 5 -30.94 -24.84 -40.49
CA ARG A 5 -30.68 -25.35 -39.13
C ARG A 5 -29.22 -25.75 -38.89
N ILE A 6 -28.54 -26.31 -39.90
CA ILE A 6 -27.11 -26.67 -39.84
C ILE A 6 -26.23 -25.44 -39.74
N ASN A 7 -26.55 -24.34 -40.44
CA ASN A 7 -25.81 -23.08 -40.38
C ASN A 7 -26.03 -22.38 -39.08
N LEU A 8 -27.26 -22.37 -38.49
CA LEU A 8 -27.50 -21.79 -37.15
C LEU A 8 -26.74 -22.56 -36.05
N LEU A 9 -26.68 -23.90 -36.15
CA LEU A 9 -25.96 -24.73 -35.19
C LEU A 9 -24.43 -24.48 -35.27
N LYS A 10 -23.86 -24.32 -36.47
CA LYS A 10 -22.44 -23.97 -36.63
C LYS A 10 -22.12 -22.58 -36.09
N VAL A 11 -22.97 -21.57 -36.31
CA VAL A 11 -22.81 -20.22 -35.75
C VAL A 11 -22.93 -20.22 -34.24
N ALA A 12 -23.86 -20.98 -33.68
CA ALA A 12 -24.02 -21.12 -32.23
C ALA A 12 -22.81 -21.79 -31.56
N ILE A 13 -22.23 -22.84 -32.19
CA ILE A 13 -21.03 -23.52 -31.68
C ILE A 13 -19.81 -22.60 -31.82
N THR A 14 -19.66 -21.83 -32.90
CA THR A 14 -18.55 -20.88 -33.08
C THR A 14 -18.66 -19.72 -32.07
N LEU A 15 -19.86 -19.22 -31.80
CA LEU A 15 -20.11 -18.18 -30.78
C LEU A 15 -19.87 -18.70 -29.35
N SER A 16 -20.19 -19.97 -29.08
CA SER A 16 -19.93 -20.62 -27.78
C SER A 16 -18.44 -20.86 -27.52
N LEU A 17 -17.63 -21.13 -28.56
CA LEU A 17 -16.18 -21.29 -28.45
C LEU A 17 -15.46 -19.94 -28.28
N LEU A 18 -16.01 -18.83 -28.75
CA LEU A 18 -15.45 -17.49 -28.56
C LEU A 18 -15.66 -16.94 -27.13
N LEU A 19 -16.58 -17.49 -26.38
CA LEU A 19 -16.90 -17.06 -25.00
C LEU A 19 -15.99 -17.68 -23.91
N ILE A 20 -15.03 -18.55 -24.25
CA ILE A 20 -14.23 -19.30 -23.27
C ILE A 20 -12.78 -18.87 -23.18
N CYS A 21 -12.35 -17.80 -23.85
CA CYS A 21 -11.04 -17.21 -23.61
C CYS A 21 -11.09 -16.14 -22.52
N ILE A 22 -11.51 -16.52 -21.31
CA ILE A 22 -11.19 -15.74 -20.11
C ILE A 22 -9.71 -16.03 -19.83
N PRO A 23 -8.82 -15.04 -19.87
CA PRO A 23 -7.43 -15.25 -19.48
C PRO A 23 -7.41 -15.69 -18.01
N ILE A 24 -7.20 -16.97 -17.75
CA ILE A 24 -6.96 -17.48 -16.40
C ILE A 24 -5.57 -17.04 -16.04
N PHE A 25 -5.46 -15.94 -15.29
CA PHE A 25 -4.20 -15.57 -14.65
C PHE A 25 -3.93 -16.61 -13.56
N PRO A 26 -2.74 -17.24 -13.54
CA PRO A 26 -2.39 -18.19 -12.49
C PRO A 26 -2.34 -17.44 -11.15
N GLN A 27 -3.31 -17.71 -10.30
CA GLN A 27 -3.40 -17.18 -8.96
C GLN A 27 -2.42 -17.90 -8.05
N LYS A 28 -1.66 -17.17 -7.24
CA LYS A 28 -0.77 -17.73 -6.21
C LYS A 28 -1.13 -17.16 -4.85
N HIS A 29 -1.16 -18.03 -3.86
CA HIS A 29 -1.44 -17.68 -2.47
C HIS A 29 -0.21 -17.93 -1.60
N PHE A 30 0.04 -17.00 -0.69
CA PHE A 30 1.06 -17.11 0.34
C PHE A 30 0.44 -16.78 1.69
N SER A 31 0.97 -17.35 2.75
CA SER A 31 0.69 -16.90 4.11
C SER A 31 1.97 -16.79 4.91
N LEU A 32 1.98 -15.87 5.88
CA LEU A 32 3.07 -15.68 6.82
C LEU A 32 2.46 -15.44 8.19
N LYS A 33 2.92 -16.17 9.20
CA LYS A 33 2.51 -16.01 10.61
C LYS A 33 3.59 -15.32 11.41
N SER A 34 3.17 -14.62 12.47
CA SER A 34 4.07 -14.13 13.52
C SER A 34 4.80 -15.28 14.24
N PRO A 35 5.88 -15.02 14.98
CA PRO A 35 6.55 -16.03 15.79
C PRO A 35 5.62 -16.74 16.78
N ASP A 36 4.69 -16.03 17.42
CA ASP A 36 3.68 -16.57 18.35
C ASP A 36 2.42 -17.14 17.66
N GLU A 37 2.40 -17.13 16.30
CA GLU A 37 1.33 -17.62 15.42
C GLU A 37 -0.03 -16.93 15.55
N LYS A 38 -0.15 -15.85 16.32
CA LYS A 38 -1.42 -15.15 16.51
C LYS A 38 -1.78 -14.20 15.37
N LEU A 39 -0.77 -13.56 14.73
CA LEU A 39 -0.97 -12.79 13.50
C LEU A 39 -0.71 -13.65 12.28
N GLU A 40 -1.59 -13.56 11.30
CA GLU A 40 -1.43 -14.18 9.99
C GLU A 40 -1.69 -13.14 8.90
N VAL A 41 -0.73 -12.93 8.00
CA VAL A 41 -0.92 -12.19 6.75
C VAL A 41 -1.08 -13.18 5.61
N LYS A 42 -2.15 -13.03 4.82
CA LYS A 42 -2.39 -13.77 3.59
C LYS A 42 -2.16 -12.85 2.41
N ILE A 43 -1.40 -13.31 1.44
CA ILE A 43 -1.06 -12.56 0.23
C ILE A 43 -1.57 -13.33 -0.97
N GLU A 44 -2.28 -12.66 -1.84
CA GLU A 44 -2.77 -13.19 -3.10
C GLU A 44 -2.11 -12.44 -4.26
N VAL A 45 -1.53 -13.19 -5.20
CA VAL A 45 -0.97 -12.67 -6.44
C VAL A 45 -1.81 -13.17 -7.60
N ALA A 46 -2.62 -12.29 -8.15
CA ALA A 46 -3.49 -12.53 -9.31
C ALA A 46 -3.27 -11.42 -10.36
N GLN A 47 -4.31 -10.81 -10.87
CA GLN A 47 -4.20 -9.60 -11.71
C GLN A 47 -3.58 -8.43 -10.93
N THR A 48 -3.92 -8.31 -9.66
CA THR A 48 -3.29 -7.40 -8.69
C THR A 48 -2.73 -8.20 -7.52
N ILE A 49 -1.86 -7.59 -6.72
CA ILE A 49 -1.44 -8.15 -5.44
C ILE A 49 -2.36 -7.59 -4.36
N THR A 50 -2.97 -8.48 -3.60
CA THR A 50 -3.74 -8.10 -2.40
C THR A 50 -3.19 -8.82 -1.18
N TYR A 51 -3.40 -8.21 -0.01
CA TYR A 51 -3.07 -8.83 1.27
C TYR A 51 -4.19 -8.59 2.28
N SER A 52 -4.31 -9.50 3.24
CA SER A 52 -5.24 -9.38 4.38
C SER A 52 -4.56 -9.83 5.66
N ILE A 53 -5.01 -9.35 6.81
CA ILE A 53 -4.42 -9.66 8.10
C ILE A 53 -5.50 -10.17 9.05
N ALA A 54 -5.21 -11.26 9.74
CA ALA A 54 -6.02 -11.80 10.82
C ALA A 54 -5.21 -11.86 12.13
N HIS A 55 -5.86 -11.58 13.26
CA HIS A 55 -5.31 -11.77 14.59
C HIS A 55 -6.17 -12.75 15.37
N GLN A 56 -5.59 -13.91 15.75
CA GLN A 56 -6.29 -15.01 16.42
C GLN A 56 -7.54 -15.51 15.66
N GLY A 57 -7.47 -15.48 14.32
CA GLY A 57 -8.57 -15.87 13.44
C GLY A 57 -9.54 -14.74 13.06
N ASP A 58 -9.59 -13.64 13.80
CA ASP A 58 -10.40 -12.47 13.47
C ASP A 58 -9.71 -11.62 12.39
N ILE A 59 -10.43 -11.31 11.32
CA ILE A 59 -9.91 -10.41 10.27
C ILE A 59 -9.85 -8.99 10.83
N VAL A 60 -8.66 -8.39 10.82
CA VAL A 60 -8.42 -7.01 11.24
C VAL A 60 -8.17 -6.08 10.05
N LEU A 61 -7.69 -6.64 8.92
CA LEU A 61 -7.57 -5.96 7.64
C LEU A 61 -8.11 -6.89 6.54
N ASN A 62 -9.13 -6.43 5.83
CA ASN A 62 -9.69 -7.16 4.68
C ASN A 62 -8.74 -7.09 3.47
N PRO A 63 -8.97 -7.87 2.39
CA PRO A 63 -8.15 -7.80 1.20
C PRO A 63 -7.95 -6.36 0.72
N SER A 64 -6.70 -5.94 0.64
CA SER A 64 -6.22 -4.59 0.37
C SER A 64 -5.19 -4.63 -0.75
N THR A 65 -5.33 -3.78 -1.76
CA THR A 65 -4.47 -3.78 -2.95
C THR A 65 -3.17 -3.06 -2.69
N ILE A 66 -2.08 -3.61 -3.20
CA ILE A 66 -0.77 -2.96 -3.23
C ILE A 66 -0.16 -3.03 -4.63
N ALA A 67 0.30 -1.90 -5.12
CA ALA A 67 0.97 -1.80 -6.42
C ALA A 67 1.82 -0.52 -6.50
N MET A 68 2.64 -0.43 -7.52
CA MET A 68 3.42 0.75 -7.81
C MET A 68 3.43 0.99 -9.32
N GLU A 69 3.07 2.18 -9.73
CA GLU A 69 3.13 2.61 -11.12
C GLU A 69 4.51 3.18 -11.42
N ILE A 70 5.16 2.63 -12.45
CA ILE A 70 6.50 3.01 -12.88
C ILE A 70 6.39 3.67 -14.26
N GLU A 71 7.31 4.56 -14.56
CA GLU A 71 7.39 5.21 -15.88
C GLU A 71 7.34 4.21 -17.04
N GLY A 72 6.81 4.66 -18.20
CA GLY A 72 6.67 3.83 -19.39
C GLY A 72 5.57 2.77 -19.28
N GLY A 73 4.56 3.00 -18.43
CA GLY A 73 3.41 2.12 -18.27
C GLY A 73 3.74 0.78 -17.60
N LYS A 74 4.86 0.72 -16.88
CA LYS A 74 5.27 -0.48 -16.12
C LYS A 74 4.72 -0.41 -14.70
N HIS A 75 4.52 -1.58 -14.09
CA HIS A 75 3.98 -1.69 -12.74
C HIS A 75 4.73 -2.74 -11.92
N PHE A 76 4.85 -2.48 -10.61
CA PHE A 76 5.08 -3.52 -9.61
C PHE A 76 3.71 -3.89 -9.03
N GLY A 77 3.37 -5.18 -8.98
CA GLY A 77 2.13 -5.66 -8.37
C GLY A 77 0.91 -5.76 -9.29
N ILE A 78 0.99 -5.38 -10.58
CA ILE A 78 -0.08 -5.60 -11.56
C ILE A 78 0.40 -6.60 -12.61
N ASN A 79 -0.39 -7.67 -12.83
CA ASN A 79 -0.06 -8.81 -13.72
C ASN A 79 1.33 -9.40 -13.44
N ALA A 80 1.77 -9.34 -12.19
CA ALA A 80 3.12 -9.69 -11.77
C ALA A 80 3.33 -11.21 -11.75
N LYS A 81 4.50 -11.66 -12.22
CA LYS A 81 4.84 -13.08 -12.33
C LYS A 81 5.86 -13.48 -11.27
N VAL A 82 5.40 -14.23 -10.27
CA VAL A 82 6.27 -14.76 -9.22
C VAL A 82 7.31 -15.71 -9.81
N THR A 83 8.58 -15.47 -9.49
CA THR A 83 9.71 -16.30 -9.91
C THR A 83 10.32 -17.11 -8.76
N LYS A 84 10.29 -16.55 -7.54
CA LYS A 84 10.89 -17.21 -6.37
C LYS A 84 10.20 -16.77 -5.09
N GLU A 85 10.14 -17.68 -4.12
CA GLU A 85 9.77 -17.44 -2.74
C GLU A 85 10.95 -17.77 -1.81
N LYS A 86 11.14 -16.97 -0.77
CA LYS A 86 12.11 -17.24 0.30
C LYS A 86 11.49 -16.87 1.63
N ARG A 87 11.63 -17.74 2.63
CA ARG A 87 11.23 -17.52 4.02
C ARG A 87 12.44 -17.44 4.91
N ASN A 88 12.46 -16.49 5.82
CA ASN A 88 13.52 -16.31 6.81
C ASN A 88 12.87 -16.17 8.20
N LYS A 89 13.63 -16.51 9.24
CA LYS A 89 13.34 -16.11 10.62
C LYS A 89 14.40 -15.09 11.02
N ILE A 90 13.97 -13.93 11.46
CA ILE A 90 14.84 -12.88 11.97
C ILE A 90 14.77 -12.94 13.48
N ASN A 91 15.93 -12.95 14.13
CA ASN A 91 16.07 -12.87 15.56
C ASN A 91 17.41 -12.22 15.85
N GLN A 92 17.40 -10.91 16.08
CA GLN A 92 18.59 -10.11 16.30
C GLN A 92 18.30 -8.97 17.27
N THR A 93 19.35 -8.43 17.83
CA THR A 93 19.26 -7.21 18.67
C THR A 93 19.84 -6.04 17.88
N ILE A 94 19.06 -4.98 17.71
CA ILE A 94 19.50 -3.74 17.09
C ILE A 94 19.94 -2.77 18.18
N THR A 95 21.15 -2.23 18.05
CA THR A 95 21.63 -1.16 18.94
C THR A 95 21.27 0.19 18.34
N SER A 96 20.54 1.01 19.09
CA SER A 96 20.13 2.35 18.66
C SER A 96 20.59 3.41 19.67
N PRO A 97 21.64 4.18 19.35
CA PRO A 97 22.17 5.18 20.29
C PRO A 97 21.26 6.41 20.48
N TYR A 98 20.28 6.60 19.60
CA TYR A 98 19.41 7.78 19.58
C TYR A 98 17.96 7.51 19.96
N TYR A 99 17.62 6.29 20.35
CA TYR A 99 16.29 5.93 20.80
C TYR A 99 16.25 5.75 22.33
N LYS A 100 15.07 5.87 22.94
CA LYS A 100 14.90 5.68 24.38
C LYS A 100 15.24 4.28 24.91
N LYS A 101 15.42 3.30 24.03
CA LYS A 101 16.00 1.99 24.33
C LYS A 101 17.29 1.86 23.52
N ASP A 102 18.37 1.51 24.19
CA ASP A 102 19.66 1.26 23.56
C ASP A 102 19.70 -0.06 22.77
N LYS A 103 18.84 -1.02 23.16
CA LYS A 103 18.70 -2.32 22.53
C LYS A 103 17.23 -2.57 22.17
N ILE A 104 17.00 -3.00 20.93
CA ILE A 104 15.69 -3.32 20.38
C ILE A 104 15.76 -4.76 19.87
N GLU A 105 14.91 -5.63 20.41
CA GLU A 105 14.77 -7.00 19.90
C GLU A 105 13.97 -6.96 18.59
N ASP A 106 14.60 -7.43 17.51
CA ASP A 106 14.00 -7.56 16.16
C ASP A 106 13.75 -9.05 15.90
N THR A 107 12.55 -9.50 16.27
CA THR A 107 12.14 -10.90 16.13
C THR A 107 10.89 -10.99 15.29
N CYS A 108 11.01 -11.57 14.08
CA CYS A 108 9.89 -11.75 13.15
C CYS A 108 10.10 -12.91 12.19
N ASN A 109 9.03 -13.33 11.54
CA ASN A 109 9.08 -14.15 10.34
C ASN A 109 9.03 -13.25 9.10
N GLU A 110 9.81 -13.57 8.08
CA GLU A 110 9.91 -12.80 6.85
C GLU A 110 9.62 -13.68 5.63
N LEU A 111 8.83 -13.14 4.70
CA LEU A 111 8.55 -13.71 3.39
C LEU A 111 9.01 -12.74 2.31
N VAL A 112 9.89 -13.21 1.42
CA VAL A 112 10.35 -12.48 0.23
C VAL A 112 9.79 -13.15 -1.01
N ILE A 113 8.98 -12.45 -1.77
CA ILE A 113 8.43 -12.89 -3.05
C ILE A 113 9.14 -12.11 -4.16
N SER A 114 9.79 -12.82 -5.07
CA SER A 114 10.52 -12.23 -6.20
C SER A 114 9.68 -12.31 -7.47
N PHE A 115 9.73 -11.24 -8.29
CA PHE A 115 8.94 -11.12 -9.50
C PHE A 115 9.82 -10.91 -10.73
N ARG A 116 9.31 -11.35 -11.90
CA ARG A 116 10.00 -11.20 -13.19
C ARG A 116 10.19 -9.74 -13.57
N GLU A 117 9.28 -8.88 -13.15
CA GLU A 117 9.20 -7.45 -13.50
C GLU A 117 10.30 -6.61 -12.83
N GLY A 118 11.22 -7.23 -12.10
CA GLY A 118 12.39 -6.59 -11.51
C GLY A 118 12.13 -5.96 -10.16
N PHE A 119 11.33 -6.61 -9.33
CA PHE A 119 11.12 -6.22 -7.95
C PHE A 119 10.94 -7.45 -7.03
N HIS A 120 11.07 -7.19 -5.74
CA HIS A 120 10.69 -8.10 -4.67
C HIS A 120 9.63 -7.42 -3.80
N LEU A 121 8.73 -8.20 -3.24
CA LEU A 121 7.82 -7.80 -2.19
C LEU A 121 8.21 -8.54 -0.92
N VAL A 122 8.47 -7.81 0.14
CA VAL A 122 8.88 -8.35 1.44
C VAL A 122 7.78 -8.10 2.44
N PHE A 123 7.34 -9.16 3.12
CA PHE A 123 6.47 -9.08 4.29
C PHE A 123 7.23 -9.52 5.53
N ARG A 124 7.03 -8.82 6.64
CA ARG A 124 7.46 -9.22 7.98
C ARG A 124 6.26 -9.31 8.90
N ALA A 125 6.16 -10.41 9.64
CA ALA A 125 5.14 -10.61 10.66
C ALA A 125 5.82 -10.69 12.03
N TYR A 126 5.57 -9.68 12.84
CA TYR A 126 5.93 -9.58 14.26
C TYR A 126 4.75 -10.05 15.11
N ASP A 127 4.95 -10.24 16.42
CA ASP A 127 3.86 -10.63 17.32
C ASP A 127 2.82 -9.51 17.53
N ASP A 128 3.20 -8.27 17.25
CA ASP A 128 2.39 -7.06 17.42
C ASP A 128 2.11 -6.29 16.11
N GLY A 129 2.59 -6.77 14.97
CA GLY A 129 2.40 -6.05 13.71
C GLY A 129 2.83 -6.79 12.45
N VAL A 130 2.38 -6.27 11.33
CA VAL A 130 2.77 -6.72 9.98
C VAL A 130 3.29 -5.53 9.21
N ALA A 131 4.43 -5.69 8.56
CA ALA A 131 5.00 -4.68 7.68
C ALA A 131 5.25 -5.25 6.29
N TYR A 132 5.08 -4.43 5.24
CA TYR A 132 5.53 -4.80 3.90
C TYR A 132 6.31 -3.66 3.24
N ARG A 133 7.17 -4.02 2.29
CA ARG A 133 7.86 -3.07 1.41
C ARG A 133 8.12 -3.67 0.04
N PHE A 134 8.19 -2.80 -0.96
CA PHE A 134 8.81 -3.16 -2.23
C PHE A 134 10.32 -3.00 -2.17
N ILE A 135 11.04 -3.80 -2.95
CA ILE A 135 12.48 -3.67 -3.19
C ILE A 135 12.69 -3.76 -4.69
N SER A 136 13.31 -2.76 -5.29
CA SER A 136 13.67 -2.80 -6.70
C SER A 136 14.89 -3.68 -6.94
N SER A 137 14.82 -4.57 -7.93
CA SER A 137 15.97 -5.31 -8.47
C SER A 137 16.30 -4.87 -9.91
N ARG A 138 15.83 -3.70 -10.32
CA ARG A 138 16.14 -3.11 -11.63
C ARG A 138 17.63 -2.80 -11.76
N LYS A 139 18.10 -2.71 -12.99
CA LYS A 139 19.50 -2.38 -13.30
C LYS A 139 19.74 -0.90 -13.59
N GLN A 140 18.69 -0.12 -13.76
CA GLN A 140 18.73 1.30 -14.10
C GLN A 140 17.82 2.09 -13.16
N ASP A 141 18.16 3.35 -12.95
CA ASP A 141 17.34 4.31 -12.24
C ASP A 141 15.98 4.46 -12.95
N PHE A 142 14.97 4.86 -12.22
CA PHE A 142 13.61 4.90 -12.71
C PHE A 142 12.75 5.90 -11.94
N ILE A 143 11.62 6.26 -12.53
CA ILE A 143 10.62 7.15 -11.94
C ILE A 143 9.45 6.33 -11.44
N VAL A 144 9.01 6.61 -10.22
CA VAL A 144 7.74 6.13 -9.66
C VAL A 144 6.69 7.19 -9.89
N LYS A 145 5.66 6.84 -10.67
CA LYS A 145 4.53 7.72 -10.98
C LYS A 145 3.57 7.81 -9.81
N ASN A 146 3.24 6.66 -9.22
CA ASN A 146 2.34 6.56 -8.07
C ASN A 146 2.58 5.24 -7.31
N GLU A 147 2.16 5.20 -6.05
CA GLU A 147 2.08 3.99 -5.24
C GLU A 147 0.64 3.79 -4.78
N ILE A 148 0.14 2.57 -4.93
CA ILE A 148 -1.15 2.13 -4.41
C ILE A 148 -0.87 1.33 -3.13
N ALA A 149 -1.26 1.89 -1.99
CA ALA A 149 -1.29 1.22 -0.71
C ALA A 149 -2.69 1.40 -0.14
N GLU A 150 -3.48 0.34 -0.21
CA GLU A 150 -4.86 0.33 0.29
C GLU A 150 -4.94 -0.37 1.64
N PHE A 151 -5.92 0.07 2.46
CA PHE A 151 -6.21 -0.50 3.76
C PHE A 151 -7.72 -0.63 3.90
N ASN A 152 -8.27 -1.80 3.61
CA ASN A 152 -9.70 -2.08 3.77
C ASN A 152 -10.00 -2.44 5.22
N VAL A 153 -10.29 -1.42 5.99
CA VAL A 153 -10.49 -1.50 7.44
C VAL A 153 -11.96 -1.65 7.84
N GLY A 154 -12.89 -1.73 6.87
CA GLY A 154 -14.32 -1.79 7.13
C GLY A 154 -14.96 -0.41 7.30
N ALA A 155 -16.06 -0.17 6.58
CA ALA A 155 -16.69 1.14 6.46
C ALA A 155 -17.23 1.70 7.78
N THR A 156 -17.78 0.84 8.64
CA THR A 156 -18.44 1.23 9.89
C THR A 156 -17.53 1.21 11.11
N ASN A 157 -16.28 0.76 10.96
CA ASN A 157 -15.32 0.76 12.05
C ASN A 157 -14.98 2.19 12.46
N ARG A 158 -14.78 2.38 13.76
CA ARG A 158 -14.41 3.67 14.33
C ARG A 158 -12.95 3.97 14.02
N ALA A 159 -12.65 5.20 13.59
CA ALA A 159 -11.30 5.63 13.33
C ALA A 159 -10.97 6.93 14.09
N TYR A 160 -9.71 7.05 14.48
CA TYR A 160 -9.12 8.28 15.00
C TYR A 160 -8.23 8.84 13.90
N ILE A 161 -8.76 9.87 13.24
CA ILE A 161 -8.25 10.37 11.96
C ILE A 161 -7.52 11.69 12.19
N PRO A 162 -6.20 11.75 11.96
CA PRO A 162 -5.42 12.99 12.03
C PRO A 162 -5.52 13.76 10.72
N TYR A 163 -6.64 14.42 10.48
CA TYR A 163 -6.80 15.25 9.30
C TYR A 163 -5.76 16.35 9.24
N VAL A 164 -5.27 16.62 8.04
CA VAL A 164 -4.42 17.78 7.78
C VAL A 164 -5.17 19.06 8.17
N LYS A 165 -4.53 19.91 9.01
CA LYS A 165 -5.08 21.20 9.41
C LYS A 165 -4.82 22.22 8.33
N THR A 166 -5.83 22.57 7.54
CA THR A 166 -5.70 23.52 6.42
C THR A 166 -7.06 24.05 5.98
N GLU A 167 -7.08 25.25 5.44
CA GLU A 167 -8.22 25.85 4.73
C GLU A 167 -8.24 25.44 3.24
N GLN A 168 -7.19 24.80 2.76
CA GLN A 168 -7.07 24.41 1.35
C GLN A 168 -7.97 23.19 1.07
N LYS A 169 -8.79 23.30 0.02
CA LYS A 169 -9.69 22.23 -0.42
C LYS A 169 -9.02 21.23 -1.36
N SER A 170 -8.09 21.70 -2.22
CA SER A 170 -7.39 20.81 -3.14
C SER A 170 -6.39 19.91 -2.39
N LYS A 171 -6.25 18.66 -2.81
CA LYS A 171 -5.30 17.72 -2.20
C LYS A 171 -3.85 18.25 -2.20
N THR A 172 -3.42 18.85 -3.31
CA THR A 172 -2.07 19.44 -3.39
C THR A 172 -1.88 20.64 -2.47
N GLY A 173 -2.93 21.42 -2.23
CA GLY A 173 -2.90 22.53 -1.27
C GLY A 173 -2.77 22.09 0.17
N GLN A 174 -3.22 20.86 0.49
CA GLN A 174 -3.10 20.27 1.82
C GLN A 174 -1.71 19.76 2.16
N LEU A 175 -0.80 19.67 1.20
CA LEU A 175 0.54 19.11 1.39
C LEU A 175 1.50 20.01 2.19
N PHE A 176 1.19 21.31 2.31
CA PHE A 176 1.93 22.23 3.16
C PHE A 176 1.19 22.40 4.49
N ASN A 177 1.63 21.68 5.51
CA ASN A 177 1.02 21.68 6.83
C ASN A 177 2.04 21.36 7.93
N SER A 178 1.65 21.56 9.19
CA SER A 178 2.51 21.33 10.36
C SER A 178 2.46 19.90 10.91
N PHE A 179 1.63 19.03 10.36
CA PHE A 179 1.32 17.69 10.93
C PHE A 179 0.82 17.75 12.37
N GLU A 180 0.19 18.86 12.76
CA GLU A 180 -0.36 19.08 14.10
C GLU A 180 -1.87 19.32 13.98
N ASN A 181 -2.66 18.40 14.50
CA ASN A 181 -4.11 18.54 14.62
C ASN A 181 -4.65 17.61 15.70
N THR A 182 -5.85 17.91 16.20
CA THR A 182 -6.62 16.96 17.00
C THR A 182 -7.16 15.84 16.14
N TYR A 183 -7.24 14.63 16.69
CA TYR A 183 -7.81 13.49 16.00
C TYR A 183 -9.33 13.59 15.95
N ALA A 184 -9.91 13.49 14.77
CA ALA A 184 -11.34 13.29 14.61
C ALA A 184 -11.70 11.85 14.95
N ASN A 185 -12.73 11.67 15.78
CA ASN A 185 -13.22 10.34 16.18
C ASN A 185 -14.56 10.08 15.50
N THR A 186 -14.55 9.29 14.43
CA THR A 186 -15.73 9.02 13.62
C THR A 186 -15.64 7.64 12.94
N SER A 187 -16.69 7.21 12.25
CA SER A 187 -16.59 5.98 11.42
C SER A 187 -15.92 6.26 10.08
N VAL A 188 -15.27 5.23 9.53
CA VAL A 188 -14.48 5.32 8.29
C VAL A 188 -15.30 5.88 7.12
N ASN A 189 -16.59 5.48 6.98
CA ASN A 189 -17.49 5.97 5.95
C ASN A 189 -18.01 7.41 6.18
N GLN A 190 -17.61 8.02 7.29
CA GLN A 190 -17.92 9.43 7.58
C GLN A 190 -16.71 10.35 7.37
N TRP A 191 -15.78 9.91 6.53
CA TRP A 191 -14.63 10.71 6.15
C TRP A 191 -15.04 12.09 5.62
N GLU A 192 -14.30 13.12 5.98
CA GLU A 192 -14.61 14.51 5.64
C GLU A 192 -14.17 14.86 4.21
N GLY A 193 -15.02 14.58 3.21
CA GLY A 193 -14.80 15.00 1.82
C GLY A 193 -13.45 14.53 1.26
N GLU A 194 -12.70 15.43 0.65
CA GLU A 194 -11.37 15.16 0.07
C GLU A 194 -10.21 15.48 1.03
N ARG A 195 -10.46 15.52 2.34
CA ARG A 195 -9.40 15.79 3.30
C ARG A 195 -8.39 14.65 3.35
N LEU A 196 -7.12 15.03 3.41
CA LEU A 196 -6.04 14.09 3.67
C LEU A 196 -5.84 13.92 5.18
N ALA A 197 -5.48 12.70 5.57
CA ALA A 197 -5.00 12.40 6.91
C ALA A 197 -3.52 12.02 6.85
N PHE A 198 -2.75 12.48 7.84
CA PHE A 198 -1.37 12.03 8.01
C PHE A 198 -1.32 10.78 8.93
N LEU A 199 -0.16 10.22 9.15
CA LEU A 199 0.05 9.02 9.98
C LEU A 199 0.60 9.41 11.37
N PRO A 200 0.39 8.57 12.41
CA PRO A 200 -0.35 7.30 12.40
C PRO A 200 -1.86 7.49 12.46
N LEU A 201 -2.63 6.54 11.87
CA LEU A 201 -4.08 6.50 11.96
C LEU A 201 -4.51 5.23 12.72
N LEU A 202 -5.40 5.36 13.69
CA LEU A 202 -5.92 4.25 14.50
C LEU A 202 -7.34 3.89 14.06
N VAL A 203 -7.60 2.59 13.92
CA VAL A 203 -8.95 2.03 13.68
C VAL A 203 -9.29 1.04 14.80
N GLU A 204 -10.49 1.15 15.34
CA GLU A 204 -11.09 0.16 16.25
C GLU A 204 -12.03 -0.74 15.45
N THR A 205 -11.72 -2.03 15.37
CA THR A 205 -12.56 -3.00 14.68
C THR A 205 -13.74 -3.44 15.54
N THR A 206 -14.78 -3.97 14.92
CA THR A 206 -15.97 -4.49 15.62
C THR A 206 -15.65 -5.59 16.64
N ASN A 207 -14.53 -6.29 16.47
CA ASN A 207 -14.08 -7.35 17.40
C ASN A 207 -13.21 -6.82 18.54
N ASN A 208 -13.30 -5.53 18.84
CA ASN A 208 -12.51 -4.85 19.88
C ASN A 208 -10.98 -4.96 19.67
N LYS A 209 -10.54 -5.19 18.45
CA LYS A 209 -9.12 -5.11 18.06
C LYS A 209 -8.80 -3.68 17.65
N LYS A 210 -7.53 -3.30 17.79
CA LYS A 210 -7.03 -1.99 17.37
C LYS A 210 -5.96 -2.18 16.33
N LEU A 211 -6.10 -1.47 15.23
CA LEU A 211 -5.18 -1.45 14.11
C LEU A 211 -4.60 -0.04 13.98
N VAL A 212 -3.29 0.08 13.96
CA VAL A 212 -2.60 1.34 13.66
C VAL A 212 -1.95 1.21 12.30
N ILE A 213 -2.20 2.19 11.44
CA ILE A 213 -1.55 2.32 10.14
C ILE A 213 -0.45 3.37 10.27
N THR A 214 0.77 2.99 9.90
CA THR A 214 1.94 3.88 9.93
C THR A 214 2.98 3.48 8.87
N GLU A 215 4.12 4.16 8.85
CA GLU A 215 5.23 3.87 7.94
C GLU A 215 6.58 4.03 8.65
N ALA A 216 7.62 3.44 8.09
CA ALA A 216 8.99 3.55 8.59
C ALA A 216 10.01 3.50 7.45
N ASP A 217 11.26 3.87 7.74
CA ASP A 217 12.37 3.89 6.79
C ASP A 217 12.09 4.82 5.59
N LEU A 218 11.61 6.04 5.90
CA LEU A 218 11.21 7.04 4.93
C LEU A 218 12.44 7.84 4.47
N GLU A 219 13.17 7.28 3.51
CA GLU A 219 14.36 7.89 2.94
C GLU A 219 14.18 8.19 1.44
N ASN A 220 14.34 9.47 1.06
CA ASN A 220 14.24 9.94 -0.34
C ASN A 220 12.96 9.50 -1.07
N TYR A 221 11.86 9.41 -0.32
CA TYR A 221 10.55 9.02 -0.82
C TYR A 221 9.46 9.82 -0.08
N PRO A 222 8.34 10.19 -0.73
CA PRO A 222 7.30 10.97 -0.06
C PRO A 222 6.61 10.17 1.04
N GLY A 223 6.31 10.84 2.16
CA GLY A 223 5.45 10.28 3.21
C GLY A 223 4.04 10.01 2.71
N MET A 224 3.42 8.97 3.27
CA MET A 224 2.09 8.55 2.91
C MET A 224 1.02 9.36 3.64
N PHE A 225 0.10 9.95 2.90
CA PHE A 225 -1.18 10.40 3.41
C PHE A 225 -2.24 9.34 3.12
N LEU A 226 -3.33 9.37 3.88
CA LEU A 226 -4.51 8.55 3.65
C LEU A 226 -5.70 9.42 3.27
N GLU A 227 -6.57 8.88 2.44
CA GLU A 227 -7.83 9.48 2.02
C GLU A 227 -8.95 8.44 1.92
N ASN A 228 -10.20 8.90 1.98
CA ASN A 228 -11.39 8.10 1.74
C ASN A 228 -12.51 8.96 1.16
N ALA A 229 -12.26 9.59 0.01
CA ALA A 229 -13.26 10.44 -0.67
C ALA A 229 -14.52 9.66 -1.07
N ASP A 230 -14.37 8.37 -1.38
CA ASP A 230 -15.47 7.48 -1.77
C ASP A 230 -16.34 7.06 -0.56
N LYS A 231 -15.87 7.29 0.67
CA LYS A 231 -16.55 6.93 1.93
C LYS A 231 -16.89 5.44 2.02
N ASP A 232 -16.06 4.63 1.42
CA ASP A 232 -16.18 3.16 1.45
C ASP A 232 -15.41 2.53 2.63
N ALA A 233 -15.13 1.24 2.56
CA ALA A 233 -14.39 0.50 3.58
C ALA A 233 -12.88 0.66 3.48
N THR A 234 -12.36 1.29 2.42
CA THR A 234 -10.96 1.26 2.03
C THR A 234 -10.32 2.63 2.14
N LEU A 235 -9.35 2.78 3.04
CA LEU A 235 -8.45 3.92 3.04
C LEU A 235 -7.43 3.75 1.91
N LYS A 236 -7.22 4.82 1.14
CA LYS A 236 -6.29 4.84 0.00
C LYS A 236 -5.12 5.75 0.29
N SER A 237 -3.94 5.36 -0.19
CA SER A 237 -2.75 6.21 -0.10
C SER A 237 -2.82 7.41 -1.04
N PHE A 238 -2.28 8.52 -0.60
CA PHE A 238 -1.99 9.69 -1.41
C PHE A 238 -0.57 10.17 -1.14
N PHE A 239 0.19 10.42 -2.20
CA PHE A 239 1.59 10.86 -2.10
C PHE A 239 1.78 12.22 -2.73
N ALA A 240 2.62 13.04 -2.09
CA ALA A 240 2.98 14.33 -2.63
C ALA A 240 3.74 14.16 -3.96
N PRO A 241 3.29 14.80 -5.06
CA PRO A 241 4.08 14.82 -6.29
C PRO A 241 5.44 15.48 -6.08
N TYR A 242 6.45 14.98 -6.78
CA TYR A 242 7.86 15.39 -6.64
C TYR A 242 8.03 16.92 -6.87
N PRO A 243 8.82 17.63 -6.06
CA PRO A 243 9.09 19.04 -6.26
C PRO A 243 9.77 19.31 -7.61
N LYS A 244 9.26 20.26 -8.38
CA LYS A 244 9.90 20.74 -9.61
C LYS A 244 10.65 22.03 -9.36
N THR A 245 10.00 23.00 -8.73
CA THR A 245 10.59 24.27 -8.30
C THR A 245 10.25 24.55 -6.85
N MET A 246 11.19 25.13 -6.15
CA MET A 246 11.06 25.54 -4.75
C MET A 246 11.52 26.98 -4.59
N LYS A 247 10.95 27.68 -3.62
CA LYS A 247 11.41 29.01 -3.20
C LYS A 247 11.47 29.08 -1.68
N GLN A 248 12.41 29.84 -1.17
CA GLN A 248 12.48 30.18 0.23
C GLN A 248 11.24 30.97 0.66
N GLY A 249 10.67 30.66 1.82
CA GLY A 249 9.44 31.29 2.31
C GLY A 249 8.97 30.70 3.62
N GLY A 250 7.67 30.70 3.83
CA GLY A 250 7.04 30.17 5.03
C GLY A 250 7.34 30.96 6.30
N HIS A 251 7.26 30.31 7.46
CA HIS A 251 7.46 30.95 8.74
C HIS A 251 8.90 31.48 8.88
N ASN A 252 9.02 32.76 9.11
CA ASN A 252 10.32 33.49 9.20
C ASN A 252 11.28 33.27 8.02
N MET A 253 10.75 32.92 6.83
CA MET A 253 11.56 32.61 5.65
C MET A 253 12.54 31.43 5.85
N LEU A 254 12.23 30.53 6.75
CA LEU A 254 13.09 29.35 7.07
C LEU A 254 12.70 28.08 6.36
N GLN A 255 11.67 28.12 5.50
CA GLN A 255 11.14 26.96 4.83
C GLN A 255 11.34 27.04 3.31
N GLU A 256 11.46 25.91 2.67
CA GLU A 256 11.39 25.79 1.22
C GLU A 256 9.98 25.41 0.79
N LEU A 257 9.31 26.29 0.06
CA LEU A 257 7.96 26.12 -0.43
C LEU A 257 8.00 25.55 -1.85
N VAL A 258 7.35 24.41 -2.06
CA VAL A 258 7.20 23.83 -3.41
C VAL A 258 6.22 24.68 -4.20
N THR A 259 6.67 25.33 -5.27
CA THR A 259 5.85 26.19 -6.13
C THR A 259 5.35 25.50 -7.37
N GLU A 260 6.08 24.50 -7.89
CA GLU A 260 5.66 23.63 -8.98
C GLU A 260 6.02 22.19 -8.66
N ARG A 261 5.20 21.27 -9.16
CA ARG A 261 5.37 19.84 -8.96
C ARG A 261 5.48 19.09 -10.28
N LYS A 262 6.14 17.96 -10.26
CA LYS A 262 6.19 16.99 -11.36
C LYS A 262 4.91 16.14 -11.40
N ASP A 263 4.75 15.36 -12.46
CA ASP A 263 3.67 14.39 -12.64
C ASP A 263 4.03 12.98 -12.11
N TYR A 264 4.95 12.91 -11.16
CA TYR A 264 5.43 11.70 -10.51
C TYR A 264 5.79 11.97 -9.05
N ILE A 265 5.96 10.92 -8.25
CA ILE A 265 6.17 11.04 -6.80
C ILE A 265 7.62 10.86 -6.37
N ALA A 266 8.44 10.08 -7.12
CA ALA A 266 9.83 9.85 -6.74
C ALA A 266 10.75 9.53 -7.94
N GLU A 267 12.02 9.94 -7.80
CA GLU A 267 13.15 9.52 -8.63
C GLU A 267 13.95 8.48 -7.84
N CYS A 268 13.98 7.25 -8.35
CA CYS A 268 14.52 6.11 -7.63
C CYS A 268 15.76 5.54 -8.30
N ARG A 269 16.72 5.16 -7.50
CA ARG A 269 17.90 4.43 -7.97
C ARG A 269 17.56 2.96 -8.27
N ALA A 270 18.40 2.32 -9.07
CA ALA A 270 18.21 0.95 -9.57
C ALA A 270 17.83 -0.08 -8.48
N LYS A 271 18.38 0.02 -7.28
CA LYS A 271 18.17 -0.92 -6.17
C LYS A 271 17.53 -0.25 -4.96
N THR A 272 16.54 0.59 -5.17
CA THR A 272 15.83 1.29 -4.09
C THR A 272 15.12 0.31 -3.17
N LEU A 273 15.30 0.51 -1.87
CA LEU A 273 14.46 -0.02 -0.81
C LEU A 273 13.36 1.01 -0.54
N PHE A 274 12.11 0.63 -0.74
CA PHE A 274 10.99 1.53 -0.47
C PHE A 274 10.65 1.55 1.01
N PRO A 275 9.96 2.56 1.52
CA PRO A 275 9.53 2.59 2.91
C PRO A 275 8.69 1.38 3.30
N TRP A 276 8.73 1.02 4.57
CA TRP A 276 7.82 0.05 5.15
C TRP A 276 6.43 0.66 5.32
N ARG A 277 5.40 -0.09 4.93
CA ARG A 277 4.01 0.15 5.29
C ARG A 277 3.64 -0.82 6.40
N ILE A 278 3.15 -0.29 7.48
CA ILE A 278 2.93 -1.00 8.74
C ILE A 278 1.47 -0.87 9.16
#